data_6c2cf756bea505565b8dbbea78815abc
#
_entry.id   6c2cf756bea505565b8dbbea78815abc
#
_cell.length_a   1.000
_cell.length_b   1.000
_cell.length_c   1.000
_cell.angle_alpha   90.00
_cell.angle_beta   90.00
_cell.angle_gamma   90.00
#
_symmetry.space_group_name_H-M   'P 1'
#
loop_
_entity.id
_entity.type
_entity.pdbx_description
1 polymer ?
#
loop_
_entity_poly.entity_id
_entity_poly.type
_entity_poly.pdbx_seq_one_letter_code
_entity_poly.pdbx_strand_id
1 'polypeptide(L)'
;MINITRLFDFPYYQQEKYNNIPDALVSKQNGVWVKTSTQEYIAKANAISRALLRLGVQKDDKIAIISSNNRTEWNVMDIGVLQTGAQTVPIYPTISEEDYEYILNHSGSIYCFVSDAEVLRKVNLIKHKVPTLKEVYSFNEIEGCTNWNDLLVLGVDNGNQDEVEQRKNNVKTEDLATIIYTSGTTGRPKGVMLSHKNIVSNVLDSASRIPFEAGKSRALSFLPICHIFERMILYLYQYYGVSIYFGESIEKISDNIKEVKPTVITAVPRLLEKVYDKIYAKGTELTGIKKKLFFWAIDLGLIYEPYGKNGFWYEFQLKIARKLIFSKWKEGLGGNLDLMVSGSAALQPRLARIFAAAEIPVMEGYGLTETSPVISVNDIRNGGFRVGTVGKVIDNVEVIIAEDGEILCKGPNVMMGYYKDEKLTNEVITDGFFHTGDIGIFDEDGFLKITDRKKEMFKTSGGKYIAPQLIENTMKQSRFIEQIMVIGDGQKMPAAFIQPSFDFIKEWAVIHGIDIGKSNEEIIANEKVIERIQLEIDNLNEKFGNWEKIKRFELTPDLWSVEGGQLTPTLKLKRKIVMEKYIDLFHKIYN
;
A
#
# COMPACT_ATOMS: atom_id res chain seq x y z
N MET A 1 -13.81 11.98 -27.83
CA MET A 1 -13.14 11.70 -26.55
C MET A 1 -12.54 10.31 -26.64
N ILE A 2 -11.26 10.17 -26.36
CA ILE A 2 -10.53 8.89 -26.42
C ILE A 2 -11.22 7.90 -25.50
N ASN A 3 -11.53 6.71 -26.03
CA ASN A 3 -12.00 5.60 -25.21
C ASN A 3 -10.80 4.89 -24.60
N ILE A 4 -10.69 4.89 -23.28
CA ILE A 4 -9.59 4.25 -22.56
C ILE A 4 -9.81 2.74 -22.57
N THR A 5 -8.97 2.03 -23.27
CA THR A 5 -8.99 0.56 -23.36
C THR A 5 -7.67 -0.08 -22.98
N ARG A 6 -6.57 0.70 -23.06
CA ARG A 6 -5.22 0.27 -22.73
C ARG A 6 -4.56 1.28 -21.78
N LEU A 7 -3.60 0.84 -21.01
CA LEU A 7 -2.95 1.70 -20.00
C LEU A 7 -2.29 2.94 -20.61
N PHE A 8 -1.73 2.82 -21.78
CA PHE A 8 -1.12 3.96 -22.46
C PHE A 8 -2.14 4.96 -23.06
N ASP A 9 -3.44 4.67 -23.01
CA ASP A 9 -4.47 5.63 -23.44
C ASP A 9 -4.69 6.74 -22.40
N PHE A 10 -4.35 6.53 -21.10
CA PHE A 10 -4.59 7.51 -20.03
C PHE A 10 -3.94 8.88 -20.26
N PRO A 11 -2.65 9.01 -20.61
CA PRO A 11 -2.06 10.33 -20.86
C PRO A 11 -2.71 11.05 -22.03
N TYR A 12 -3.09 10.33 -23.07
CA TYR A 12 -3.77 10.92 -24.23
C TYR A 12 -5.20 11.38 -23.89
N TYR A 13 -5.93 10.56 -23.11
CA TYR A 13 -7.24 10.96 -22.57
C TYR A 13 -7.11 12.21 -21.68
N GLN A 14 -6.10 12.27 -20.83
CA GLN A 14 -5.82 13.43 -19.99
C GLN A 14 -5.56 14.68 -20.86
N GLN A 15 -4.77 14.54 -21.93
CA GLN A 15 -4.49 15.62 -22.88
C GLN A 15 -5.76 16.10 -23.59
N GLU A 16 -6.61 15.19 -24.04
CA GLU A 16 -7.85 15.55 -24.73
C GLU A 16 -8.87 16.22 -23.81
N LYS A 17 -9.03 15.70 -22.59
CA LYS A 17 -10.08 16.14 -21.67
C LYS A 17 -9.73 17.39 -20.88
N TYR A 18 -8.48 17.54 -20.47
CA TYR A 18 -8.02 18.60 -19.56
C TYR A 18 -7.02 19.54 -20.22
N ASN A 19 -6.77 19.40 -21.50
CA ASN A 19 -5.69 20.09 -22.22
C ASN A 19 -4.30 19.73 -21.64
N ASN A 20 -3.33 20.63 -21.86
CA ASN A 20 -1.99 20.42 -21.37
C ASN A 20 -1.88 20.83 -19.87
N ILE A 21 -1.91 19.87 -18.96
CA ILE A 21 -1.67 20.12 -17.54
C ILE A 21 -0.16 20.37 -17.37
N PRO A 22 0.26 21.56 -16.88
CA PRO A 22 1.67 21.96 -16.88
C PRO A 22 2.52 21.21 -15.85
N ASP A 23 1.90 20.59 -14.87
CA ASP A 23 2.51 19.83 -13.78
C ASP A 23 1.82 18.46 -13.62
N ALA A 24 1.59 17.78 -14.75
CA ALA A 24 0.96 16.45 -14.76
C ALA A 24 1.78 15.45 -13.94
N LEU A 25 3.10 15.45 -14.10
CA LEU A 25 4.06 14.66 -13.30
C LEU A 25 5.15 15.60 -12.75
N VAL A 26 5.49 15.49 -11.47
CA VAL A 26 6.45 16.36 -10.83
C VAL A 26 7.37 15.57 -9.91
N SER A 27 8.67 15.61 -10.17
CA SER A 27 9.71 14.99 -9.33
C SER A 27 10.62 16.06 -8.74
N LYS A 28 11.15 15.84 -7.54
CA LYS A 28 12.11 16.76 -6.95
C LYS A 28 13.53 16.36 -7.36
N GLN A 29 14.24 17.26 -8.01
CA GLN A 29 15.63 17.09 -8.46
C GLN A 29 16.48 18.21 -7.88
N ASN A 30 17.56 17.87 -7.20
CA ASN A 30 18.46 18.83 -6.54
C ASN A 30 17.71 19.87 -5.67
N GLY A 31 16.68 19.42 -4.94
CA GLY A 31 15.88 20.29 -4.07
C GLY A 31 14.80 21.13 -4.78
N VAL A 32 14.66 21.03 -6.10
CA VAL A 32 13.68 21.79 -6.90
C VAL A 32 12.62 20.84 -7.49
N TRP A 33 11.36 21.24 -7.42
CA TRP A 33 10.25 20.52 -8.05
C TRP A 33 10.25 20.76 -9.57
N VAL A 34 10.70 19.74 -10.32
CA VAL A 34 10.75 19.75 -11.79
C VAL A 34 9.44 19.22 -12.34
N LYS A 35 8.76 20.05 -13.11
CA LYS A 35 7.46 19.75 -13.70
C LYS A 35 7.62 19.12 -15.07
N THR A 36 6.76 18.17 -15.38
CA THR A 36 6.58 17.60 -16.72
C THR A 36 5.11 17.74 -17.08
N SER A 37 4.82 18.46 -18.13
CA SER A 37 3.44 18.65 -18.63
C SER A 37 2.90 17.36 -19.26
N THR A 38 1.58 17.28 -19.45
CA THR A 38 0.97 16.13 -20.14
C THR A 38 1.56 15.95 -21.54
N GLN A 39 1.77 17.05 -22.27
CA GLN A 39 2.35 17.03 -23.61
C GLN A 39 3.80 16.50 -23.59
N GLU A 40 4.63 16.97 -22.67
CA GLU A 40 6.01 16.48 -22.50
C GLU A 40 6.05 15.02 -22.07
N TYR A 41 5.12 14.59 -21.23
CA TYR A 41 4.98 13.19 -20.80
C TYR A 41 4.72 12.29 -22.02
N ILE A 42 3.74 12.64 -22.86
CA ILE A 42 3.43 11.91 -24.10
C ILE A 42 4.62 11.92 -25.05
N ALA A 43 5.27 13.06 -25.25
CA ALA A 43 6.42 13.18 -26.14
C ALA A 43 7.60 12.30 -25.68
N LYS A 44 7.93 12.31 -24.39
CA LYS A 44 8.98 11.45 -23.81
C LYS A 44 8.62 9.97 -23.91
N ALA A 45 7.37 9.58 -23.63
CA ALA A 45 6.91 8.20 -23.76
C ALA A 45 7.03 7.70 -25.22
N ASN A 46 6.65 8.52 -26.20
CA ASN A 46 6.83 8.20 -27.62
C ASN A 46 8.32 8.08 -28.00
N ALA A 47 9.19 8.96 -27.45
CA ALA A 47 10.63 8.86 -27.69
C ALA A 47 11.20 7.55 -27.14
N ILE A 48 10.78 7.12 -25.94
CA ILE A 48 11.17 5.82 -25.37
C ILE A 48 10.66 4.68 -26.26
N SER A 49 9.40 4.72 -26.73
CA SER A 49 8.87 3.68 -27.64
C SER A 49 9.71 3.56 -28.90
N ARG A 50 10.04 4.68 -29.53
CA ARG A 50 10.90 4.71 -30.74
C ARG A 50 12.29 4.14 -30.46
N ALA A 51 12.89 4.51 -29.34
CA ALA A 51 14.19 3.99 -28.93
C ALA A 51 14.16 2.47 -28.70
N LEU A 52 13.15 1.97 -27.97
CA LEU A 52 13.01 0.53 -27.70
C LEU A 52 12.83 -0.28 -28.99
N LEU A 53 12.04 0.23 -29.94
CA LEU A 53 11.91 -0.43 -31.25
C LEU A 53 13.23 -0.45 -32.03
N ARG A 54 14.04 0.63 -31.99
CA ARG A 54 15.38 0.67 -32.57
C ARG A 54 16.36 -0.30 -31.89
N LEU A 55 16.16 -0.58 -30.60
CA LEU A 55 16.90 -1.62 -29.87
C LEU A 55 16.37 -3.04 -30.13
N GLY A 56 15.37 -3.19 -31.01
CA GLY A 56 14.81 -4.47 -31.42
C GLY A 56 13.81 -5.09 -30.44
N VAL A 57 13.21 -4.29 -29.56
CA VAL A 57 12.13 -4.77 -28.67
C VAL A 57 10.94 -5.22 -29.50
N GLN A 58 10.43 -6.42 -29.19
CA GLN A 58 9.30 -7.03 -29.84
C GLN A 58 8.08 -7.06 -28.90
N LYS A 59 6.90 -7.31 -29.50
CA LYS A 59 5.71 -7.62 -28.72
C LYS A 59 6.00 -8.78 -27.78
N ASP A 60 5.46 -8.71 -26.56
CA ASP A 60 5.61 -9.70 -25.49
C ASP A 60 7.03 -9.82 -24.87
N ASP A 61 7.98 -8.98 -25.27
CA ASP A 61 9.23 -8.83 -24.51
C ASP A 61 8.95 -8.24 -23.11
N LYS A 62 9.80 -8.58 -22.14
CA LYS A 62 9.68 -8.10 -20.76
C LYS A 62 10.79 -7.13 -20.44
N ILE A 63 10.41 -6.01 -19.83
CA ILE A 63 11.32 -4.96 -19.40
C ILE A 63 11.13 -4.75 -17.91
N ALA A 64 12.19 -5.02 -17.13
CA ALA A 64 12.17 -4.86 -15.70
C ALA A 64 12.41 -3.38 -15.32
N ILE A 65 11.70 -2.92 -14.29
CA ILE A 65 11.86 -1.56 -13.74
C ILE A 65 11.98 -1.67 -12.22
N ILE A 66 13.09 -1.21 -11.66
CA ILE A 66 13.43 -1.27 -10.24
C ILE A 66 13.72 0.17 -9.76
N SER A 67 12.87 0.72 -8.92
CA SER A 67 13.03 2.10 -8.45
C SER A 67 12.85 2.21 -6.94
N SER A 68 13.81 2.84 -6.27
CA SER A 68 13.79 3.05 -4.82
C SER A 68 12.72 4.05 -4.38
N ASN A 69 12.34 4.95 -5.25
CA ASN A 69 11.26 5.92 -5.04
C ASN A 69 10.43 6.13 -6.31
N ASN A 70 9.25 6.70 -6.15
CA ASN A 70 8.39 7.07 -7.27
C ASN A 70 9.00 8.25 -8.02
N ARG A 71 8.82 8.28 -9.35
CA ARG A 71 9.46 9.28 -10.19
C ARG A 71 8.80 9.42 -11.56
N THR A 72 8.98 10.57 -12.19
CA THR A 72 8.47 10.86 -13.53
C THR A 72 8.98 9.85 -14.56
N GLU A 73 10.27 9.50 -14.51
CA GLU A 73 10.93 8.61 -15.46
C GLU A 73 10.31 7.22 -15.47
N TRP A 74 9.90 6.71 -14.29
CA TRP A 74 9.22 5.42 -14.19
C TRP A 74 7.90 5.43 -14.99
N ASN A 75 7.10 6.50 -14.84
CA ASN A 75 5.82 6.63 -15.54
C ASN A 75 6.02 6.78 -17.06
N VAL A 76 7.03 7.53 -17.47
CA VAL A 76 7.41 7.68 -18.89
C VAL A 76 7.82 6.33 -19.48
N MET A 77 8.65 5.56 -18.76
CA MET A 77 9.07 4.22 -19.18
C MET A 77 7.88 3.26 -19.28
N ASP A 78 7.00 3.26 -18.28
CA ASP A 78 5.83 2.38 -18.27
C ASP A 78 4.98 2.57 -19.53
N ILE A 79 4.60 3.80 -19.85
CA ILE A 79 3.83 4.09 -21.07
C ILE A 79 4.64 3.78 -22.34
N GLY A 80 5.93 4.17 -22.36
CA GLY A 80 6.80 3.94 -23.51
C GLY A 80 7.00 2.47 -23.85
N VAL A 81 7.13 1.61 -22.85
CA VAL A 81 7.21 0.14 -23.01
C VAL A 81 5.89 -0.41 -23.53
N LEU A 82 4.78 -0.07 -22.87
CA LEU A 82 3.45 -0.60 -23.20
C LEU A 82 3.00 -0.24 -24.62
N GLN A 83 3.37 0.92 -25.16
CA GLN A 83 3.09 1.32 -26.54
C GLN A 83 3.75 0.42 -27.57
N THR A 84 4.87 -0.23 -27.26
CA THR A 84 5.55 -1.18 -28.16
C THR A 84 4.89 -2.56 -28.21
N GLY A 85 3.96 -2.84 -27.28
CA GLY A 85 3.39 -4.16 -27.04
C GLY A 85 4.25 -5.04 -26.13
N ALA A 86 5.35 -4.52 -25.60
CA ALA A 86 6.14 -5.16 -24.55
C ALA A 86 5.49 -4.99 -23.19
N GLN A 87 5.94 -5.76 -22.22
CA GLN A 87 5.36 -5.87 -20.88
C GLN A 87 6.33 -5.32 -19.83
N THR A 88 5.80 -4.65 -18.81
CA THR A 88 6.61 -4.18 -17.69
C THR A 88 6.66 -5.22 -16.57
N VAL A 89 7.83 -5.35 -15.96
CA VAL A 89 8.04 -6.17 -14.76
C VAL A 89 8.55 -5.25 -13.65
N PRO A 90 7.63 -4.63 -12.89
CA PRO A 90 8.02 -3.78 -11.76
C PRO A 90 8.49 -4.64 -10.60
N ILE A 91 9.67 -4.32 -10.05
CA ILE A 91 10.31 -5.11 -8.99
C ILE A 91 10.59 -4.20 -7.78
N TYR A 92 10.39 -4.74 -6.58
CA TYR A 92 10.72 -4.04 -5.34
C TYR A 92 12.23 -3.83 -5.19
N PRO A 93 12.70 -2.62 -4.84
CA PRO A 93 14.13 -2.33 -4.68
C PRO A 93 14.75 -2.97 -3.43
N THR A 94 13.92 -3.42 -2.49
CA THR A 94 14.35 -3.91 -1.16
C THR A 94 14.44 -5.43 -1.07
N ILE A 95 14.23 -6.17 -2.16
CA ILE A 95 14.37 -7.62 -2.16
C ILE A 95 15.83 -8.06 -2.25
N SER A 96 16.08 -9.35 -2.01
CA SER A 96 17.41 -9.95 -2.08
C SER A 96 17.94 -10.06 -3.51
N GLU A 97 19.26 -10.19 -3.65
CA GLU A 97 19.89 -10.47 -4.94
C GLU A 97 19.40 -11.81 -5.54
N GLU A 98 19.13 -12.81 -4.70
CA GLU A 98 18.56 -14.11 -5.12
C GLU A 98 17.16 -13.95 -5.71
N ASP A 99 16.32 -13.10 -5.10
CA ASP A 99 15.01 -12.79 -5.64
C ASP A 99 15.10 -12.02 -6.96
N TYR A 100 16.07 -11.10 -7.11
CA TYR A 100 16.33 -10.43 -8.39
C TYR A 100 16.71 -11.43 -9.47
N GLU A 101 17.68 -12.34 -9.18
CA GLU A 101 18.08 -13.40 -10.10
C GLU A 101 16.87 -14.25 -10.53
N TYR A 102 16.08 -14.68 -9.56
CA TYR A 102 14.89 -15.47 -9.83
C TYR A 102 13.87 -14.73 -10.70
N ILE A 103 13.49 -13.50 -10.33
CA ILE A 103 12.45 -12.74 -11.05
C ILE A 103 12.89 -12.42 -12.48
N LEU A 104 14.12 -11.96 -12.68
CA LEU A 104 14.65 -11.62 -14.01
C LEU A 104 14.74 -12.84 -14.93
N ASN A 105 15.19 -14.00 -14.42
CA ASN A 105 15.20 -15.25 -15.16
C ASN A 105 13.79 -15.79 -15.43
N HIS A 106 12.93 -15.81 -14.41
CA HIS A 106 11.57 -16.35 -14.54
C HIS A 106 10.74 -15.52 -15.52
N SER A 107 10.81 -14.20 -15.44
CA SER A 107 10.13 -13.29 -16.39
C SER A 107 10.75 -13.35 -17.78
N GLY A 108 12.04 -13.65 -17.90
CA GLY A 108 12.79 -13.53 -19.14
C GLY A 108 13.03 -12.09 -19.56
N SER A 109 13.21 -11.18 -18.60
CA SER A 109 13.43 -9.75 -18.88
C SER A 109 14.68 -9.55 -19.74
N ILE A 110 14.53 -8.75 -20.80
CA ILE A 110 15.62 -8.46 -21.76
C ILE A 110 16.36 -7.17 -21.45
N TYR A 111 15.71 -6.21 -20.80
CA TYR A 111 16.27 -4.96 -20.31
C TYR A 111 15.84 -4.73 -18.86
N CYS A 112 16.68 -4.02 -18.10
CA CYS A 112 16.38 -3.63 -16.73
C CYS A 112 16.71 -2.14 -16.53
N PHE A 113 15.76 -1.39 -15.99
CA PHE A 113 15.94 0.02 -15.63
C PHE A 113 16.02 0.14 -14.12
N VAL A 114 17.08 0.76 -13.61
CA VAL A 114 17.34 0.92 -12.17
C VAL A 114 17.41 2.39 -11.77
N SER A 115 16.95 2.71 -10.57
CA SER A 115 16.90 4.12 -10.12
C SER A 115 18.27 4.67 -9.74
N ASP A 116 19.11 3.90 -9.06
CA ASP A 116 20.28 4.39 -8.34
C ASP A 116 21.42 3.35 -8.27
N ALA A 117 22.56 3.79 -7.74
CA ALA A 117 23.78 2.98 -7.68
C ALA A 117 23.64 1.74 -6.79
N GLU A 118 22.82 1.76 -5.73
CA GLU A 118 22.66 0.59 -4.87
C GLU A 118 21.88 -0.51 -5.59
N VAL A 119 20.77 -0.16 -6.24
CA VAL A 119 19.99 -1.10 -7.04
C VAL A 119 20.84 -1.63 -8.20
N LEU A 120 21.59 -0.76 -8.89
CA LEU A 120 22.52 -1.16 -9.96
C LEU A 120 23.55 -2.18 -9.45
N ARG A 121 24.15 -1.95 -8.29
CA ARG A 121 25.13 -2.86 -7.68
C ARG A 121 24.51 -4.25 -7.48
N LYS A 122 23.30 -4.33 -6.90
CA LYS A 122 22.60 -5.61 -6.68
C LYS A 122 22.31 -6.33 -8.00
N VAL A 123 21.86 -5.62 -9.03
CA VAL A 123 21.58 -6.21 -10.35
C VAL A 123 22.87 -6.68 -11.01
N ASN A 124 23.96 -5.91 -10.94
CA ASN A 124 25.24 -6.27 -11.52
C ASN A 124 25.85 -7.53 -10.89
N LEU A 125 25.62 -7.78 -9.60
CA LEU A 125 26.08 -9.01 -8.94
C LEU A 125 25.47 -10.27 -9.56
N ILE A 126 24.26 -10.19 -10.11
CA ILE A 126 23.54 -11.34 -10.65
C ILE A 126 23.40 -11.30 -12.19
N LYS A 127 23.79 -10.21 -12.87
CA LYS A 127 23.63 -10.03 -14.32
C LYS A 127 24.19 -11.21 -15.11
N HIS A 128 25.36 -11.73 -14.71
CA HIS A 128 26.02 -12.88 -15.36
C HIS A 128 25.22 -14.18 -15.26
N LYS A 129 24.25 -14.27 -14.36
CA LYS A 129 23.36 -15.43 -14.18
C LYS A 129 22.01 -15.27 -14.88
N VAL A 130 21.79 -14.13 -15.56
CA VAL A 130 20.54 -13.81 -16.28
C VAL A 130 20.84 -13.68 -17.78
N PRO A 131 20.89 -14.80 -18.52
CA PRO A 131 21.34 -14.79 -19.92
C PRO A 131 20.43 -14.02 -20.87
N THR A 132 19.17 -13.77 -20.49
CA THR A 132 18.22 -12.97 -21.29
C THR A 132 18.47 -11.48 -21.18
N LEU A 133 19.14 -11.02 -20.11
CA LEU A 133 19.35 -9.60 -19.82
C LEU A 133 20.46 -9.02 -20.70
N LYS A 134 20.07 -8.29 -21.72
CA LYS A 134 20.98 -7.67 -22.70
C LYS A 134 21.71 -6.47 -22.09
N GLU A 135 20.96 -5.55 -21.43
CA GLU A 135 21.52 -4.32 -20.89
C GLU A 135 20.76 -3.85 -19.65
N VAL A 136 21.46 -3.08 -18.81
CA VAL A 136 20.92 -2.39 -17.64
C VAL A 136 21.10 -0.88 -17.85
N TYR A 137 20.02 -0.13 -17.71
CA TYR A 137 19.98 1.34 -17.80
C TYR A 137 19.70 1.95 -16.45
N SER A 138 20.26 3.13 -16.20
CA SER A 138 19.97 3.88 -14.97
C SER A 138 19.12 5.11 -15.22
N PHE A 139 18.24 5.45 -14.26
CA PHE A 139 17.55 6.73 -14.27
C PHE A 139 18.44 7.87 -13.78
N ASN A 140 19.19 7.65 -12.70
CA ASN A 140 20.19 8.60 -12.25
C ASN A 140 21.47 8.46 -13.09
N GLU A 141 22.24 9.53 -13.19
CA GLU A 141 23.58 9.43 -13.78
C GLU A 141 24.50 8.61 -12.86
N ILE A 142 24.99 7.49 -13.36
CA ILE A 142 25.87 6.57 -12.62
C ILE A 142 27.04 6.22 -13.55
N GLU A 143 28.26 6.42 -13.06
CA GLU A 143 29.47 6.11 -13.82
C GLU A 143 29.49 4.63 -14.25
N GLY A 144 29.76 4.38 -15.51
CA GLY A 144 29.83 3.04 -16.10
C GLY A 144 28.48 2.38 -16.39
N CYS A 145 27.36 3.09 -16.25
CA CYS A 145 26.03 2.62 -16.63
C CYS A 145 25.38 3.56 -17.65
N THR A 146 24.84 2.97 -18.72
CA THR A 146 24.09 3.73 -19.73
C THR A 146 22.89 4.40 -19.09
N ASN A 147 22.72 5.70 -19.32
CA ASN A 147 21.62 6.45 -18.75
C ASN A 147 20.35 6.37 -19.62
N TRP A 148 19.18 6.38 -19.02
CA TRP A 148 17.91 6.37 -19.75
C TRP A 148 17.73 7.59 -20.68
N ASN A 149 18.42 8.71 -20.40
CA ASN A 149 18.43 9.88 -21.29
C ASN A 149 19.04 9.57 -22.66
N ASP A 150 19.95 8.60 -22.75
CA ASP A 150 20.50 8.16 -24.04
C ASP A 150 19.42 7.53 -24.91
N LEU A 151 18.41 6.89 -24.29
CA LEU A 151 17.25 6.38 -25.02
C LEU A 151 16.32 7.52 -25.49
N LEU A 152 16.16 8.56 -24.69
CA LEU A 152 15.41 9.75 -25.13
C LEU A 152 16.09 10.42 -26.33
N VAL A 153 17.43 10.53 -26.30
CA VAL A 153 18.22 11.01 -27.43
C VAL A 153 18.10 10.07 -28.64
N LEU A 154 18.23 8.76 -28.43
CA LEU A 154 18.07 7.75 -29.50
C LEU A 154 16.71 7.84 -30.16
N GLY A 155 15.65 8.12 -29.41
CA GLY A 155 14.29 8.21 -29.92
C GLY A 155 13.81 9.65 -30.19
N VAL A 156 14.68 10.67 -30.21
CA VAL A 156 14.27 12.08 -30.33
C VAL A 156 13.64 12.41 -31.68
N ASP A 157 14.18 11.86 -32.76
CA ASP A 157 13.60 12.04 -34.09
C ASP A 157 12.37 11.13 -34.29
N ASN A 158 11.47 11.54 -35.19
CA ASN A 158 10.22 10.84 -35.44
C ASN A 158 10.35 9.77 -36.54
N GLY A 159 11.56 9.36 -36.94
CA GLY A 159 11.83 8.50 -38.09
C GLY A 159 11.08 7.16 -38.11
N ASN A 160 10.74 6.62 -36.93
CA ASN A 160 9.94 5.40 -36.80
C ASN A 160 8.65 5.58 -35.95
N GLN A 161 8.07 6.80 -35.94
CA GLN A 161 6.80 7.04 -35.22
C GLN A 161 5.64 6.22 -35.80
N ASP A 162 5.59 6.03 -37.11
CA ASP A 162 4.56 5.22 -37.74
C ASP A 162 4.59 3.76 -37.26
N GLU A 163 5.77 3.21 -36.98
CA GLU A 163 5.90 1.88 -36.37
C GLU A 163 5.33 1.88 -34.96
N VAL A 164 5.59 2.93 -34.15
CA VAL A 164 5.00 3.07 -32.80
C VAL A 164 3.48 3.07 -32.90
N GLU A 165 2.90 3.86 -33.80
CA GLU A 165 1.43 3.91 -33.98
C GLU A 165 0.87 2.55 -34.45
N GLN A 166 1.58 1.86 -35.36
CA GLN A 166 1.19 0.51 -35.77
C GLN A 166 1.22 -0.47 -34.58
N ARG A 167 2.27 -0.43 -33.74
CA ARG A 167 2.35 -1.28 -32.54
C ARG A 167 1.22 -0.98 -31.57
N LYS A 168 0.97 0.29 -31.26
CA LYS A 168 -0.15 0.73 -30.41
C LYS A 168 -1.50 0.20 -30.90
N ASN A 169 -1.75 0.30 -32.21
CA ASN A 169 -3.00 -0.17 -32.82
C ASN A 169 -3.16 -1.70 -32.78
N ASN A 170 -2.05 -2.44 -32.72
CA ASN A 170 -2.04 -3.90 -32.62
C ASN A 170 -2.15 -4.43 -31.20
N VAL A 171 -1.95 -3.59 -30.17
CA VAL A 171 -2.14 -3.97 -28.77
C VAL A 171 -3.63 -4.08 -28.46
N LYS A 172 -4.05 -5.26 -28.01
CA LYS A 172 -5.44 -5.54 -27.60
C LYS A 172 -5.62 -5.25 -26.12
N THR A 173 -6.86 -5.02 -25.73
CA THR A 173 -7.21 -4.76 -24.32
C THR A 173 -6.97 -5.98 -23.43
N GLU A 174 -7.05 -7.20 -23.97
CA GLU A 174 -6.76 -8.46 -23.30
C GLU A 174 -5.27 -8.84 -23.28
N ASP A 175 -4.41 -8.13 -24.04
CA ASP A 175 -2.99 -8.43 -24.04
C ASP A 175 -2.39 -8.20 -22.65
N LEU A 176 -1.41 -9.04 -22.27
CA LEU A 176 -0.68 -8.91 -21.01
C LEU A 176 0.08 -7.57 -20.98
N ALA A 177 -0.17 -6.78 -19.96
CA ALA A 177 0.49 -5.48 -19.76
C ALA A 177 1.66 -5.56 -18.80
N THR A 178 1.52 -6.37 -17.75
CA THR A 178 2.53 -6.43 -16.69
C THR A 178 2.49 -7.75 -15.93
N ILE A 179 3.67 -8.12 -15.39
CA ILE A 179 3.81 -9.24 -14.44
C ILE A 179 4.30 -8.67 -13.12
N ILE A 180 3.47 -8.73 -12.08
CA ILE A 180 3.81 -8.24 -10.75
C ILE A 180 4.11 -9.42 -9.83
N TYR A 181 5.32 -9.46 -9.29
CA TYR A 181 5.74 -10.54 -8.40
C TYR A 181 5.32 -10.25 -6.96
N THR A 182 4.61 -11.21 -6.37
CA THR A 182 4.15 -11.15 -4.98
C THR A 182 4.86 -12.22 -4.15
N SER A 183 5.14 -11.92 -2.88
CA SER A 183 5.71 -12.90 -1.95
C SER A 183 4.67 -13.99 -1.66
N GLY A 184 4.92 -15.19 -2.14
CA GLY A 184 4.09 -16.36 -1.84
C GLY A 184 4.34 -16.91 -0.43
N THR A 185 3.33 -17.57 0.13
CA THR A 185 3.46 -18.34 1.39
C THR A 185 4.40 -19.54 1.26
N THR A 186 4.76 -19.94 0.04
CA THR A 186 5.59 -21.12 -0.31
C THR A 186 7.08 -20.82 -0.54
N GLY A 187 7.52 -19.58 -0.32
CA GLY A 187 8.94 -19.20 -0.36
C GLY A 187 9.37 -18.42 -1.61
N ARG A 188 9.03 -18.83 -2.84
CA ARG A 188 9.40 -18.09 -4.06
C ARG A 188 8.31 -17.11 -4.51
N PRO A 189 8.67 -15.92 -5.04
CA PRO A 189 7.71 -14.96 -5.56
C PRO A 189 6.91 -15.54 -6.74
N LYS A 190 5.61 -15.23 -6.79
CA LYS A 190 4.68 -15.62 -7.86
C LYS A 190 4.43 -14.43 -8.78
N GLY A 191 4.49 -14.63 -10.08
CA GLY A 191 4.22 -13.58 -11.06
C GLY A 191 2.73 -13.49 -11.39
N VAL A 192 2.07 -12.47 -10.93
CA VAL A 192 0.65 -12.19 -11.24
C VAL A 192 0.57 -11.52 -12.60
N MET A 193 -0.14 -12.13 -13.55
CA MET A 193 -0.33 -11.61 -14.90
C MET A 193 -1.56 -10.69 -14.97
N LEU A 194 -1.34 -9.42 -15.30
CA LEU A 194 -2.42 -8.44 -15.47
C LEU A 194 -2.43 -7.90 -16.90
N SER A 195 -3.59 -8.02 -17.56
CA SER A 195 -3.84 -7.43 -18.87
C SER A 195 -4.10 -5.92 -18.78
N HIS A 196 -4.09 -5.24 -19.91
CA HIS A 196 -4.59 -3.86 -19.99
C HIS A 196 -6.02 -3.76 -19.47
N LYS A 197 -6.90 -4.71 -19.84
CA LYS A 197 -8.28 -4.77 -19.39
C LYS A 197 -8.42 -4.83 -17.87
N ASN A 198 -7.63 -5.67 -17.22
CA ASN A 198 -7.73 -5.85 -15.77
C ASN A 198 -7.52 -4.53 -15.02
N ILE A 199 -6.46 -3.79 -15.36
CA ILE A 199 -6.13 -2.54 -14.66
C ILE A 199 -7.05 -1.39 -15.13
N VAL A 200 -7.32 -1.28 -16.44
CA VAL A 200 -8.20 -0.23 -16.97
C VAL A 200 -9.60 -0.33 -16.40
N SER A 201 -10.22 -1.52 -16.39
CA SER A 201 -11.54 -1.70 -15.78
C SER A 201 -11.53 -1.32 -14.30
N ASN A 202 -10.50 -1.75 -13.56
CA ASN A 202 -10.39 -1.45 -12.14
C ASN A 202 -10.28 0.06 -11.86
N VAL A 203 -9.55 0.81 -12.70
CA VAL A 203 -9.50 2.28 -12.63
C VAL A 203 -10.87 2.88 -12.90
N LEU A 204 -11.54 2.48 -13.98
CA LEU A 204 -12.82 3.08 -14.39
C LEU A 204 -13.95 2.72 -13.42
N ASP A 205 -13.99 1.47 -12.94
CA ASP A 205 -15.00 0.99 -11.99
C ASP A 205 -14.81 1.60 -10.58
N SER A 206 -13.57 1.94 -10.22
CA SER A 206 -13.26 2.65 -8.96
C SER A 206 -13.52 4.16 -9.06
N ALA A 207 -13.48 4.74 -10.26
CA ALA A 207 -13.57 6.19 -10.46
C ALA A 207 -14.86 6.78 -9.90
N SER A 208 -15.99 6.08 -10.03
CA SER A 208 -17.30 6.53 -9.52
C SER A 208 -17.30 6.75 -8.00
N ARG A 209 -16.39 6.10 -7.27
CA ARG A 209 -16.33 6.11 -5.80
C ARG A 209 -15.44 7.23 -5.22
N ILE A 210 -14.58 7.82 -6.02
CA ILE A 210 -13.56 8.76 -5.55
C ILE A 210 -13.92 10.19 -5.93
N PRO A 211 -14.10 11.10 -4.95
CA PRO A 211 -14.60 12.45 -5.17
C PRO A 211 -13.47 13.44 -5.51
N PHE A 212 -12.67 13.19 -6.54
CA PHE A 212 -11.67 14.17 -6.96
C PHE A 212 -12.28 15.37 -7.68
N GLU A 213 -11.73 16.55 -7.44
CA GLU A 213 -12.02 17.72 -8.24
C GLU A 213 -11.20 17.66 -9.53
N ALA A 214 -11.89 17.30 -10.62
CA ALA A 214 -11.26 17.02 -11.90
C ALA A 214 -10.45 18.21 -12.43
N GLY A 215 -9.17 17.98 -12.78
CA GLY A 215 -8.26 18.99 -13.34
C GLY A 215 -7.74 20.03 -12.33
N LYS A 216 -8.03 19.88 -11.04
CA LYS A 216 -7.60 20.84 -10.00
C LYS A 216 -6.90 20.18 -8.80
N SER A 217 -7.13 18.90 -8.58
CA SER A 217 -6.54 18.18 -7.46
C SER A 217 -5.05 17.96 -7.64
N ARG A 218 -4.35 17.85 -6.51
CA ARG A 218 -2.92 17.56 -6.44
C ARG A 218 -2.69 16.39 -5.53
N ALA A 219 -1.91 15.41 -5.99
CA ALA A 219 -1.54 14.23 -5.22
C ALA A 219 -0.06 14.25 -4.84
N LEU A 220 0.28 13.67 -3.68
CA LEU A 220 1.65 13.29 -3.33
C LEU A 220 1.73 11.76 -3.31
N SER A 221 2.51 11.19 -4.23
CA SER A 221 2.73 9.75 -4.41
C SER A 221 4.05 9.34 -3.79
N PHE A 222 4.03 8.36 -2.89
CA PHE A 222 5.22 7.87 -2.18
C PHE A 222 5.16 6.38 -1.80
N LEU A 223 4.01 5.73 -1.96
CA LEU A 223 3.95 4.28 -1.80
C LEU A 223 4.64 3.60 -2.98
N PRO A 224 5.23 2.41 -2.81
CA PRO A 224 6.00 1.77 -3.88
C PRO A 224 5.18 1.60 -5.17
N ILE A 225 5.60 2.25 -6.26
CA ILE A 225 4.91 2.21 -7.56
C ILE A 225 4.94 0.82 -8.22
N CYS A 226 5.88 -0.04 -7.81
CA CYS A 226 5.90 -1.45 -8.21
C CYS A 226 4.73 -2.26 -7.62
N HIS A 227 4.05 -1.74 -6.59
CA HIS A 227 2.84 -2.33 -6.05
C HIS A 227 1.63 -1.88 -6.85
N ILE A 228 0.74 -2.82 -7.19
CA ILE A 228 -0.43 -2.54 -8.04
C ILE A 228 -1.35 -1.45 -7.47
N PHE A 229 -1.46 -1.32 -6.14
CA PHE A 229 -2.29 -0.30 -5.50
C PHE A 229 -1.85 1.11 -5.89
N GLU A 230 -0.58 1.46 -5.70
CA GLU A 230 -0.09 2.79 -6.06
C GLU A 230 -0.13 2.98 -7.58
N ARG A 231 0.28 1.97 -8.35
CA ARG A 231 0.27 2.04 -9.82
C ARG A 231 -1.12 2.30 -10.38
N MET A 232 -2.15 1.59 -9.90
CA MET A 232 -3.53 1.80 -10.33
C MET A 232 -4.02 3.19 -9.97
N ILE A 233 -3.71 3.67 -8.76
CA ILE A 233 -4.08 5.02 -8.31
C ILE A 233 -3.42 6.10 -9.20
N LEU A 234 -2.20 5.91 -9.68
CA LEU A 234 -1.57 6.86 -10.61
C LEU A 234 -2.33 6.97 -11.93
N TYR A 235 -2.84 5.86 -12.47
CA TYR A 235 -3.74 5.92 -13.65
C TYR A 235 -5.07 6.58 -13.33
N LEU A 236 -5.61 6.35 -12.13
CA LEU A 236 -6.82 7.03 -11.68
C LEU A 236 -6.61 8.55 -11.54
N TYR A 237 -5.44 8.98 -11.05
CA TYR A 237 -5.07 10.39 -11.04
C TYR A 237 -4.99 10.98 -12.45
N GLN A 238 -4.41 10.27 -13.41
CA GLN A 238 -4.39 10.69 -14.81
C GLN A 238 -5.80 10.80 -15.39
N TYR A 239 -6.69 9.84 -15.09
CA TYR A 239 -8.09 9.87 -15.51
C TYR A 239 -8.82 11.13 -15.04
N TYR A 240 -8.52 11.62 -13.83
CA TYR A 240 -9.10 12.83 -13.25
C TYR A 240 -8.32 14.11 -13.54
N GLY A 241 -7.20 14.05 -14.23
CA GLY A 241 -6.35 15.21 -14.49
C GLY A 241 -5.71 15.78 -13.22
N VAL A 242 -5.40 14.93 -12.26
CA VAL A 242 -4.72 15.28 -11.01
C VAL A 242 -3.23 15.48 -11.28
N SER A 243 -2.64 16.56 -10.76
CA SER A 243 -1.19 16.76 -10.77
C SER A 243 -0.52 15.82 -9.76
N ILE A 244 0.43 15.00 -10.22
CA ILE A 244 1.08 13.96 -9.41
C ILE A 244 2.49 14.41 -9.01
N TYR A 245 2.71 14.64 -7.73
CA TYR A 245 4.01 14.95 -7.15
C TYR A 245 4.61 13.69 -6.52
N PHE A 246 5.85 13.37 -6.84
CA PHE A 246 6.54 12.20 -6.31
C PHE A 246 7.39 12.56 -5.09
N GLY A 247 7.13 11.92 -3.96
CA GLY A 247 7.88 12.12 -2.72
C GLY A 247 9.34 11.68 -2.85
N GLU A 248 10.25 12.41 -2.20
CA GLU A 248 11.70 12.14 -2.25
C GLU A 248 12.07 10.84 -1.53
N SER A 249 11.53 10.63 -0.34
CA SER A 249 11.68 9.42 0.48
C SER A 249 10.62 9.40 1.58
N ILE A 250 10.47 8.27 2.27
CA ILE A 250 9.54 8.12 3.40
C ILE A 250 9.84 9.11 4.53
N GLU A 251 11.12 9.37 4.80
CA GLU A 251 11.57 10.30 5.85
C GLU A 251 11.21 11.75 5.53
N LYS A 252 11.18 12.10 4.24
CA LYS A 252 10.88 13.45 3.74
C LYS A 252 9.39 13.73 3.51
N ILE A 253 8.51 12.75 3.67
CA ILE A 253 7.07 12.89 3.39
C ILE A 253 6.47 14.09 4.14
N SER A 254 6.82 14.29 5.41
CA SER A 254 6.29 15.40 6.21
C SER A 254 6.64 16.78 5.65
N ASP A 255 7.83 16.92 5.08
CA ASP A 255 8.29 18.17 4.47
C ASP A 255 7.65 18.32 3.08
N ASN A 256 7.65 17.23 2.29
CA ASN A 256 7.03 17.23 0.97
C ASN A 256 5.52 17.54 1.02
N ILE A 257 4.77 17.05 2.02
CA ILE A 257 3.35 17.39 2.23
C ILE A 257 3.17 18.90 2.42
N LYS A 258 4.03 19.56 3.20
CA LYS A 258 3.95 21.01 3.45
C LYS A 258 4.30 21.84 2.22
N GLU A 259 5.25 21.37 1.40
CA GLU A 259 5.67 22.03 0.16
C GLU A 259 4.62 21.88 -0.94
N VAL A 260 4.14 20.65 -1.16
CA VAL A 260 3.20 20.27 -2.23
C VAL A 260 1.78 20.71 -1.91
N LYS A 261 1.38 20.66 -0.62
CA LYS A 261 0.02 20.91 -0.15
C LYS A 261 -1.01 20.08 -0.92
N PRO A 262 -0.89 18.75 -0.90
CA PRO A 262 -1.75 17.87 -1.68
C PRO A 262 -3.20 17.95 -1.20
N THR A 263 -4.15 17.71 -2.11
CA THR A 263 -5.56 17.52 -1.80
C THR A 263 -5.88 16.06 -1.49
N VAL A 264 -5.05 15.14 -1.99
CA VAL A 264 -5.18 13.69 -1.78
C VAL A 264 -3.81 13.04 -1.60
N ILE A 265 -3.76 12.02 -0.73
CA ILE A 265 -2.62 11.11 -0.60
C ILE A 265 -3.11 9.67 -0.48
N THR A 266 -2.31 8.74 -1.00
CA THR A 266 -2.41 7.32 -0.65
C THR A 266 -1.58 7.04 0.58
N ALA A 267 -2.09 6.22 1.49
CA ALA A 267 -1.41 5.87 2.72
C ALA A 267 -1.62 4.39 3.07
N VAL A 268 -0.69 3.82 3.80
CA VAL A 268 -0.89 2.54 4.47
C VAL A 268 -1.25 2.80 5.93
N PRO A 269 -2.00 1.90 6.61
CA PRO A 269 -2.42 2.07 8.00
C PRO A 269 -1.28 2.46 8.93
N ARG A 270 -0.09 1.87 8.76
CA ARG A 270 1.08 2.15 9.57
C ARG A 270 1.56 3.61 9.51
N LEU A 271 1.43 4.25 8.37
CA LEU A 271 1.75 5.68 8.26
C LEU A 271 0.76 6.53 9.05
N LEU A 272 -0.53 6.19 8.97
CA LEU A 272 -1.59 6.88 9.70
C LEU A 272 -1.42 6.74 11.22
N GLU A 273 -1.03 5.55 11.69
CA GLU A 273 -0.66 5.31 13.08
C GLU A 273 0.47 6.26 13.52
N LYS A 274 1.58 6.30 12.77
CA LYS A 274 2.73 7.17 13.07
C LYS A 274 2.36 8.66 13.05
N VAL A 275 1.51 9.09 12.11
CA VAL A 275 1.00 10.47 12.05
C VAL A 275 0.19 10.79 13.29
N TYR A 276 -0.74 9.91 13.65
CA TYR A 276 -1.57 10.08 14.86
C TYR A 276 -0.71 10.12 16.13
N ASP A 277 0.25 9.21 16.28
CA ASP A 277 1.13 9.16 17.44
C ASP A 277 1.97 10.43 17.59
N LYS A 278 2.52 10.97 16.50
CA LYS A 278 3.22 12.27 16.52
C LYS A 278 2.32 13.42 16.93
N ILE A 279 1.07 13.44 16.46
CA ILE A 279 0.10 14.46 16.86
C ILE A 279 -0.25 14.33 18.34
N TYR A 280 -0.48 13.10 18.80
CA TYR A 280 -0.82 12.82 20.19
C TYR A 280 0.33 13.18 21.14
N ALA A 281 1.57 12.82 20.81
CA ALA A 281 2.75 13.18 21.57
C ALA A 281 2.88 14.70 21.76
N LYS A 282 2.73 15.48 20.68
CA LYS A 282 2.67 16.97 20.77
C LYS A 282 1.55 17.45 21.67
N GLY A 283 0.41 16.77 21.71
CA GLY A 283 -0.70 17.07 22.60
C GLY A 283 -0.36 16.86 24.08
N THR A 284 0.46 15.84 24.40
CA THR A 284 0.89 15.57 25.77
C THR A 284 1.82 16.65 26.33
N GLU A 285 2.59 17.32 25.48
CA GLU A 285 3.48 18.44 25.83
C GLU A 285 2.72 19.73 26.16
N LEU A 286 1.47 19.86 25.73
CA LEU A 286 0.63 21.02 26.03
C LEU A 286 0.35 21.11 27.54
N THR A 287 0.09 22.33 28.01
CA THR A 287 -0.23 22.62 29.41
C THR A 287 -1.57 23.35 29.56
N GLY A 288 -2.14 23.30 30.77
CA GLY A 288 -3.32 24.06 31.13
C GLY A 288 -4.56 23.78 30.23
N ILE A 289 -5.25 24.84 29.85
CA ILE A 289 -6.49 24.77 29.05
C ILE A 289 -6.24 24.16 27.66
N LYS A 290 -5.09 24.44 27.05
CA LYS A 290 -4.76 23.90 25.71
C LYS A 290 -4.70 22.36 25.73
N LYS A 291 -4.11 21.79 26.77
CA LYS A 291 -4.05 20.33 26.96
C LYS A 291 -5.45 19.74 27.13
N LYS A 292 -6.28 20.36 27.98
CA LYS A 292 -7.66 19.90 28.20
C LYS A 292 -8.50 19.93 26.92
N LEU A 293 -8.40 21.02 26.15
CA LEU A 293 -9.11 21.15 24.87
C LEU A 293 -8.62 20.14 23.83
N PHE A 294 -7.31 19.86 23.79
CA PHE A 294 -6.76 18.87 22.89
C PHE A 294 -7.33 17.48 23.17
N PHE A 295 -7.28 17.00 24.42
CA PHE A 295 -7.80 15.68 24.78
C PHE A 295 -9.30 15.59 24.66
N TRP A 296 -10.04 16.62 24.99
CA TRP A 296 -11.47 16.70 24.73
C TRP A 296 -11.81 16.52 23.22
N ALA A 297 -11.05 17.14 22.33
CA ALA A 297 -11.23 16.97 20.91
C ALA A 297 -10.88 15.54 20.43
N ILE A 298 -9.81 14.93 21.03
CA ILE A 298 -9.47 13.52 20.80
C ILE A 298 -10.64 12.62 21.19
N ASP A 299 -11.19 12.78 22.39
CA ASP A 299 -12.29 11.95 22.90
C ASP A 299 -13.54 12.06 21.99
N LEU A 300 -13.87 13.27 21.53
CA LEU A 300 -14.91 13.46 20.52
C LEU A 300 -14.60 12.72 19.22
N GLY A 301 -13.36 12.83 18.73
CA GLY A 301 -12.97 12.18 17.48
C GLY A 301 -13.02 10.66 17.54
N LEU A 302 -12.70 10.06 18.70
CA LEU A 302 -12.69 8.60 18.87
C LEU A 302 -14.08 7.94 18.83
N ILE A 303 -15.14 8.70 19.14
CA ILE A 303 -16.53 8.23 19.11
C ILE A 303 -17.33 8.72 17.89
N TYR A 304 -16.64 9.39 16.95
CA TYR A 304 -17.28 9.92 15.73
C TYR A 304 -17.94 8.82 14.91
N GLU A 305 -19.19 9.06 14.52
CA GLU A 305 -19.90 8.28 13.52
C GLU A 305 -20.36 9.20 12.37
N PRO A 306 -20.18 8.78 11.11
CA PRO A 306 -20.52 9.61 9.96
C PRO A 306 -22.00 9.98 9.89
N TYR A 307 -22.29 11.03 9.11
CA TYR A 307 -23.66 11.45 8.76
C TYR A 307 -24.53 11.89 9.95
N GLY A 308 -23.92 12.49 10.97
CA GLY A 308 -24.64 13.06 12.11
C GLY A 308 -25.25 12.05 13.07
N LYS A 309 -24.85 10.78 13.01
CA LYS A 309 -25.40 9.70 13.85
C LYS A 309 -25.22 9.93 15.35
N ASN A 310 -24.25 10.75 15.75
CA ASN A 310 -24.04 11.12 17.16
C ASN A 310 -25.00 12.19 17.70
N GLY A 311 -25.83 12.79 16.83
CA GLY A 311 -26.84 13.76 17.21
C GLY A 311 -26.36 15.20 17.33
N PHE A 312 -27.32 16.14 17.44
CA PHE A 312 -27.09 17.59 17.31
C PHE A 312 -26.07 18.16 18.31
N TRP A 313 -26.12 17.75 19.58
CA TRP A 313 -25.21 18.27 20.60
C TRP A 313 -23.75 17.85 20.37
N TYR A 314 -23.55 16.65 19.91
CA TYR A 314 -22.23 16.16 19.53
C TYR A 314 -21.67 16.95 18.31
N GLU A 315 -22.49 17.13 17.28
CA GLU A 315 -22.08 17.88 16.08
C GLU A 315 -21.71 19.33 16.40
N PHE A 316 -22.43 19.96 17.33
CA PHE A 316 -22.09 21.30 17.81
C PHE A 316 -20.72 21.32 18.49
N GLN A 317 -20.45 20.38 19.39
CA GLN A 317 -19.14 20.25 20.04
C GLN A 317 -18.03 19.95 19.03
N LEU A 318 -18.27 19.05 18.08
CA LEU A 318 -17.35 18.68 17.03
C LEU A 318 -16.98 19.89 16.15
N LYS A 319 -17.93 20.75 15.83
CA LYS A 319 -17.67 21.99 15.09
C LYS A 319 -16.69 22.92 15.82
N ILE A 320 -16.79 22.99 17.15
CA ILE A 320 -15.84 23.75 17.98
C ILE A 320 -14.46 23.07 17.97
N ALA A 321 -14.42 21.74 18.14
CA ALA A 321 -13.18 20.96 18.12
C ALA A 321 -12.46 21.08 16.75
N ARG A 322 -13.21 21.06 15.65
CA ARG A 322 -12.69 21.27 14.28
C ARG A 322 -12.02 22.63 14.16
N LYS A 323 -12.66 23.69 14.64
CA LYS A 323 -12.11 25.06 14.56
C LYS A 323 -10.87 25.26 15.43
N LEU A 324 -10.83 24.69 16.64
CA LEU A 324 -9.78 25.00 17.63
C LEU A 324 -8.60 24.02 17.56
N ILE A 325 -8.85 22.77 17.25
CA ILE A 325 -7.85 21.69 17.36
C ILE A 325 -7.60 21.00 16.00
N PHE A 326 -8.63 20.46 15.34
CA PHE A 326 -8.45 19.69 14.11
C PHE A 326 -7.99 20.54 12.91
N SER A 327 -8.28 21.84 12.89
CA SER A 327 -7.69 22.76 11.91
C SER A 327 -6.15 22.75 11.93
N LYS A 328 -5.55 22.56 13.12
CA LYS A 328 -4.09 22.45 13.26
C LYS A 328 -3.52 21.17 12.68
N TRP A 329 -4.30 20.10 12.70
CA TRP A 329 -3.92 18.84 12.04
C TRP A 329 -3.91 19.04 10.52
N LYS A 330 -4.97 19.65 10.00
CA LYS A 330 -5.07 19.95 8.56
C LYS A 330 -3.92 20.87 8.11
N GLU A 331 -3.61 21.92 8.87
CA GLU A 331 -2.45 22.79 8.64
C GLU A 331 -1.13 21.98 8.63
N GLY A 332 -0.93 21.09 9.59
CA GLY A 332 0.26 20.21 9.69
C GLY A 332 0.41 19.26 8.50
N LEU A 333 -0.70 18.92 7.83
CA LEU A 333 -0.78 18.10 6.63
C LEU A 333 -0.89 18.94 5.34
N GLY A 334 -0.36 20.17 5.34
CA GLY A 334 -0.29 21.04 4.17
C GLY A 334 -1.49 21.97 3.96
N GLY A 335 -2.56 21.82 4.75
CA GLY A 335 -3.72 22.73 4.75
C GLY A 335 -4.82 22.39 3.74
N ASN A 336 -4.49 21.67 2.67
CA ASN A 336 -5.40 21.38 1.55
C ASN A 336 -5.85 19.91 1.47
N LEU A 337 -5.42 19.08 2.41
CA LEU A 337 -5.73 17.64 2.36
C LEU A 337 -7.21 17.41 2.67
N ASP A 338 -7.94 16.91 1.69
CA ASP A 338 -9.38 16.64 1.76
C ASP A 338 -9.68 15.16 1.91
N LEU A 339 -8.76 14.29 1.48
CA LEU A 339 -8.98 12.85 1.41
C LEU A 339 -7.67 12.08 1.55
N MET A 340 -7.73 10.98 2.28
CA MET A 340 -6.70 9.92 2.24
C MET A 340 -7.34 8.63 1.72
N VAL A 341 -6.60 7.88 0.89
CA VAL A 341 -7.01 6.54 0.44
C VAL A 341 -6.08 5.53 1.08
N SER A 342 -6.63 4.55 1.77
CA SER A 342 -5.85 3.52 2.47
C SER A 342 -6.19 2.12 2.00
N GLY A 343 -5.16 1.28 1.87
CA GLY A 343 -5.30 -0.11 1.46
C GLY A 343 -4.13 -0.96 1.95
N SER A 344 -4.02 -2.18 1.43
CA SER A 344 -2.98 -3.18 1.71
C SER A 344 -3.02 -3.83 3.10
N ALA A 345 -3.63 -3.23 4.10
CA ALA A 345 -3.85 -3.79 5.44
C ALA A 345 -5.09 -3.14 6.09
N ALA A 346 -5.63 -3.76 7.13
CA ALA A 346 -6.77 -3.21 7.86
C ALA A 346 -6.39 -1.95 8.64
N LEU A 347 -7.21 -0.90 8.52
CA LEU A 347 -7.09 0.32 9.31
C LEU A 347 -7.80 0.15 10.65
N GLN A 348 -7.19 0.62 11.72
CA GLN A 348 -7.83 0.64 13.04
C GLN A 348 -9.06 1.56 13.00
N PRO A 349 -10.27 1.10 13.40
CA PRO A 349 -11.49 1.91 13.36
C PRO A 349 -11.39 3.24 14.11
N ARG A 350 -10.59 3.28 15.19
CA ARG A 350 -10.35 4.53 15.94
C ARG A 350 -9.66 5.60 15.09
N LEU A 351 -8.73 5.20 14.20
CA LEU A 351 -8.05 6.13 13.31
C LEU A 351 -8.97 6.61 12.20
N ALA A 352 -9.75 5.70 11.60
CA ALA A 352 -10.76 6.08 10.63
C ALA A 352 -11.75 7.11 11.20
N ARG A 353 -12.20 6.93 12.46
CA ARG A 353 -13.07 7.88 13.16
C ARG A 353 -12.43 9.23 13.35
N ILE A 354 -11.25 9.26 13.97
CA ILE A 354 -10.65 10.53 14.37
C ILE A 354 -10.19 11.37 13.18
N PHE A 355 -9.66 10.75 12.12
CA PHE A 355 -9.33 11.46 10.90
C PHE A 355 -10.58 11.97 10.17
N ALA A 356 -11.67 11.19 10.14
CA ALA A 356 -12.93 11.66 9.59
C ALA A 356 -13.54 12.81 10.42
N ALA A 357 -13.48 12.74 11.76
CA ALA A 357 -13.87 13.83 12.65
C ALA A 357 -13.06 15.13 12.37
N ALA A 358 -11.78 14.97 12.01
CA ALA A 358 -10.88 16.07 11.65
C ALA A 358 -11.07 16.61 10.22
N GLU A 359 -12.09 16.13 9.49
CA GLU A 359 -12.35 16.48 8.08
C GLU A 359 -11.21 16.06 7.12
N ILE A 360 -10.55 14.96 7.44
CA ILE A 360 -9.54 14.30 6.61
C ILE A 360 -9.91 12.80 6.54
N PRO A 361 -11.07 12.44 5.95
CA PRO A 361 -11.55 11.07 5.94
C PRO A 361 -10.54 10.14 5.25
N VAL A 362 -10.43 8.92 5.76
CA VAL A 362 -9.61 7.85 5.18
C VAL A 362 -10.56 6.87 4.51
N MET A 363 -10.55 6.84 3.19
CA MET A 363 -11.29 5.85 2.42
C MET A 363 -10.51 4.53 2.41
N GLU A 364 -11.04 3.53 3.08
CA GLU A 364 -10.47 2.19 3.06
C GLU A 364 -10.93 1.45 1.80
N GLY A 365 -9.96 0.82 1.10
CA GLY A 365 -10.20 -0.10 0.01
C GLY A 365 -9.62 -1.48 0.29
N TYR A 366 -10.19 -2.49 -0.34
CA TYR A 366 -9.76 -3.88 -0.25
C TYR A 366 -9.53 -4.47 -1.64
N GLY A 367 -8.51 -5.30 -1.71
CA GLY A 367 -8.18 -6.09 -2.87
C GLY A 367 -6.76 -6.62 -2.83
N LEU A 368 -6.38 -7.34 -3.87
CA LEU A 368 -5.12 -8.06 -4.01
C LEU A 368 -4.45 -7.69 -5.33
N THR A 369 -3.18 -8.06 -5.51
CA THR A 369 -2.53 -7.92 -6.82
C THR A 369 -3.31 -8.70 -7.89
N GLU A 370 -3.82 -9.85 -7.53
CA GLU A 370 -4.65 -10.74 -8.35
C GLU A 370 -6.01 -10.14 -8.77
N THR A 371 -6.39 -8.99 -8.19
CA THR A 371 -7.66 -8.28 -8.52
C THR A 371 -7.46 -6.83 -8.98
N SER A 372 -6.27 -6.40 -9.33
CA SER A 372 -5.86 -5.19 -10.08
C SER A 372 -6.02 -3.80 -9.44
N PRO A 373 -6.04 -3.46 -8.16
CA PRO A 373 -6.24 -4.37 -7.04
C PRO A 373 -7.68 -4.37 -6.50
N VAL A 374 -8.51 -3.32 -6.73
CA VAL A 374 -9.71 -3.00 -5.94
C VAL A 374 -10.84 -3.98 -6.19
N ILE A 375 -11.36 -4.55 -5.12
CA ILE A 375 -12.63 -5.29 -5.07
C ILE A 375 -13.72 -4.39 -4.49
N SER A 376 -13.40 -3.67 -3.41
CA SER A 376 -14.34 -2.78 -2.71
C SER A 376 -13.62 -1.54 -2.18
N VAL A 377 -14.34 -0.45 -2.03
CA VAL A 377 -13.83 0.79 -1.45
C VAL A 377 -14.96 1.61 -0.81
N ASN A 378 -14.66 2.28 0.31
CA ASN A 378 -15.54 3.26 0.91
C ASN A 378 -15.74 4.47 -0.04
N ASP A 379 -16.91 5.11 0.02
CA ASP A 379 -17.21 6.38 -0.65
C ASP A 379 -17.73 7.36 0.40
N ILE A 380 -17.06 8.48 0.61
CA ILE A 380 -17.44 9.48 1.62
C ILE A 380 -18.77 10.18 1.32
N ARG A 381 -19.34 9.97 0.14
CA ARG A 381 -20.59 10.55 -0.32
C ARG A 381 -21.78 9.60 -0.08
N ASN A 382 -22.96 10.15 0.01
CA ASN A 382 -24.24 9.43 -0.11
C ASN A 382 -24.39 8.19 0.80
N GLY A 383 -23.84 8.24 2.02
CA GLY A 383 -23.92 7.10 2.94
C GLY A 383 -22.99 5.94 2.59
N GLY A 384 -22.02 6.14 1.70
CA GLY A 384 -21.08 5.12 1.24
C GLY A 384 -19.84 4.92 2.13
N PHE A 385 -19.73 5.64 3.26
CA PHE A 385 -18.62 5.54 4.19
C PHE A 385 -19.05 4.89 5.50
N ARG A 386 -18.41 3.77 5.85
CA ARG A 386 -18.65 3.06 7.11
C ARG A 386 -17.35 2.65 7.78
N VAL A 387 -17.13 3.15 8.98
CA VAL A 387 -15.94 2.84 9.77
C VAL A 387 -15.85 1.35 10.08
N GLY A 388 -14.65 0.77 9.93
CA GLY A 388 -14.38 -0.64 10.19
C GLY A 388 -14.86 -1.59 9.09
N THR A 389 -15.18 -1.05 7.92
CA THR A 389 -15.46 -1.81 6.69
C THR A 389 -14.56 -1.33 5.56
N VAL A 390 -14.42 -2.15 4.54
CA VAL A 390 -13.70 -1.81 3.31
C VAL A 390 -14.62 -1.28 2.20
N GLY A 391 -15.80 -0.78 2.59
CA GLY A 391 -16.76 -0.18 1.68
C GLY A 391 -17.63 -1.19 0.93
N LYS A 392 -18.25 -0.72 -0.15
CA LYS A 392 -19.05 -1.55 -1.05
C LYS A 392 -18.24 -2.01 -2.24
N VAL A 393 -18.62 -3.14 -2.82
CA VAL A 393 -18.03 -3.69 -4.04
C VAL A 393 -18.12 -2.64 -5.16
N ILE A 394 -17.01 -2.49 -5.93
CA ILE A 394 -16.98 -1.58 -7.07
C ILE A 394 -17.85 -2.08 -8.24
N ASP A 395 -18.10 -1.22 -9.20
CA ASP A 395 -18.94 -1.54 -10.36
C ASP A 395 -18.31 -2.70 -11.18
N ASN A 396 -19.12 -3.49 -11.88
CA ASN A 396 -18.73 -4.64 -12.69
C ASN A 396 -17.94 -5.77 -11.98
N VAL A 397 -17.87 -5.74 -10.66
CA VAL A 397 -17.27 -6.79 -9.82
C VAL A 397 -18.35 -7.49 -9.01
N GLU A 398 -18.33 -8.81 -9.04
CA GLU A 398 -19.20 -9.68 -8.25
C GLU A 398 -18.41 -10.28 -7.09
N VAL A 399 -18.99 -10.23 -5.90
CA VAL A 399 -18.41 -10.85 -4.69
C VAL A 399 -19.45 -11.72 -4.03
N ILE A 400 -19.07 -12.96 -3.74
CA ILE A 400 -19.85 -13.89 -2.92
C ILE A 400 -19.03 -14.33 -1.72
N ILE A 401 -19.71 -14.66 -0.63
CA ILE A 401 -19.10 -15.29 0.54
C ILE A 401 -19.39 -16.78 0.49
N ALA A 402 -18.35 -17.59 0.42
CA ALA A 402 -18.47 -19.05 0.41
C ALA A 402 -18.95 -19.58 1.77
N GLU A 403 -19.34 -20.86 1.84
CA GLU A 403 -19.83 -21.50 3.07
C GLU A 403 -18.83 -21.45 4.24
N ASP A 404 -17.54 -21.46 3.93
CA ASP A 404 -16.46 -21.36 4.91
C ASP A 404 -16.07 -19.90 5.24
N GLY A 405 -16.82 -18.93 4.69
CA GLY A 405 -16.61 -17.49 4.90
C GLY A 405 -15.58 -16.86 3.96
N GLU A 406 -14.99 -17.60 3.01
CA GLU A 406 -14.03 -17.04 2.06
C GLU A 406 -14.71 -16.07 1.09
N ILE A 407 -14.04 -14.96 0.84
CA ILE A 407 -14.45 -13.97 -0.16
C ILE A 407 -14.03 -14.48 -1.53
N LEU A 408 -14.99 -14.68 -2.41
CA LEU A 408 -14.77 -15.03 -3.82
C LEU A 408 -15.08 -13.84 -4.70
N CYS A 409 -14.21 -13.56 -5.67
CA CYS A 409 -14.30 -12.39 -6.54
C CYS A 409 -14.35 -12.81 -8.01
N LYS A 410 -15.28 -12.21 -8.77
CA LYS A 410 -15.40 -12.37 -10.22
C LYS A 410 -15.59 -11.00 -10.86
N GLY A 411 -14.86 -10.75 -11.94
CA GLY A 411 -14.97 -9.48 -12.65
C GLY A 411 -13.82 -9.26 -13.63
N PRO A 412 -13.88 -8.17 -14.40
CA PRO A 412 -12.82 -7.82 -15.35
C PRO A 412 -11.50 -7.46 -14.68
N ASN A 413 -11.51 -7.17 -13.39
CA ASN A 413 -10.36 -6.88 -12.54
C ASN A 413 -9.54 -8.12 -12.15
N VAL A 414 -10.10 -9.33 -12.28
CA VAL A 414 -9.41 -10.58 -11.91
C VAL A 414 -8.29 -10.88 -12.90
N MET A 415 -7.12 -11.23 -12.39
CA MET A 415 -5.90 -11.55 -13.15
C MET A 415 -6.12 -12.60 -14.23
N MET A 416 -5.20 -12.63 -15.20
CA MET A 416 -5.16 -13.71 -16.21
C MET A 416 -4.69 -15.06 -15.61
N GLY A 417 -3.99 -15.04 -14.49
CA GLY A 417 -3.43 -16.17 -13.80
C GLY A 417 -2.00 -15.90 -13.31
N TYR A 418 -1.35 -16.94 -12.79
CA TYR A 418 0.06 -16.88 -12.41
C TYR A 418 0.97 -17.27 -13.57
N TYR A 419 1.97 -16.44 -13.83
CA TYR A 419 2.91 -16.63 -14.94
C TYR A 419 3.69 -17.95 -14.79
N LYS A 420 3.62 -18.81 -15.81
CA LYS A 420 4.21 -20.17 -15.83
C LYS A 420 3.76 -21.09 -14.70
N ASP A 421 2.59 -20.85 -14.11
CA ASP A 421 2.02 -21.70 -13.07
C ASP A 421 0.50 -21.89 -13.26
N GLU A 422 0.16 -22.65 -14.30
CA GLU A 422 -1.22 -22.99 -14.65
C GLU A 422 -1.90 -23.80 -13.55
N LYS A 423 -1.15 -24.70 -12.89
CA LYS A 423 -1.68 -25.52 -11.81
C LYS A 423 -2.20 -24.64 -10.67
N LEU A 424 -1.38 -23.73 -10.19
CA LEU A 424 -1.79 -22.81 -9.13
C LEU A 424 -2.92 -21.87 -9.59
N THR A 425 -2.91 -21.45 -10.87
CA THR A 425 -3.99 -20.64 -11.44
C THR A 425 -5.33 -21.36 -11.33
N ASN A 426 -5.37 -22.63 -11.74
CA ASN A 426 -6.58 -23.45 -11.69
C ASN A 426 -7.01 -23.81 -10.25
N GLU A 427 -6.09 -23.80 -9.29
CA GLU A 427 -6.40 -23.99 -7.87
C GLU A 427 -7.10 -22.76 -7.26
N VAL A 428 -6.79 -21.56 -7.74
CA VAL A 428 -7.30 -20.31 -7.16
C VAL A 428 -8.40 -19.63 -7.99
N ILE A 429 -8.62 -20.06 -9.22
CA ILE A 429 -9.74 -19.58 -10.05
C ILE A 429 -10.60 -20.78 -10.43
N THR A 430 -11.78 -20.90 -9.81
CA THR A 430 -12.73 -21.98 -10.06
C THR A 430 -14.10 -21.39 -10.40
N ASP A 431 -14.77 -21.93 -11.42
CA ASP A 431 -16.08 -21.49 -11.90
C ASP A 431 -16.13 -19.96 -12.24
N GLY A 432 -14.97 -19.41 -12.62
CA GLY A 432 -14.80 -18.00 -12.93
C GLY A 432 -14.66 -17.09 -11.72
N PHE A 433 -14.65 -17.64 -10.50
CA PHE A 433 -14.37 -16.89 -9.27
C PHE A 433 -12.93 -17.10 -8.82
N PHE A 434 -12.29 -16.00 -8.45
CA PHE A 434 -11.00 -16.01 -7.80
C PHE A 434 -11.17 -16.17 -6.29
N HIS A 435 -10.50 -17.15 -5.71
CA HIS A 435 -10.43 -17.43 -4.28
C HIS A 435 -9.40 -16.50 -3.62
N THR A 436 -9.88 -15.52 -2.87
CA THR A 436 -9.00 -14.48 -2.32
C THR A 436 -8.12 -14.97 -1.17
N GLY A 437 -8.52 -16.04 -0.52
CA GLY A 437 -7.90 -16.51 0.72
C GLY A 437 -8.19 -15.61 1.92
N ASP A 438 -9.05 -14.61 1.78
CA ASP A 438 -9.49 -13.73 2.85
C ASP A 438 -10.91 -14.09 3.28
N ILE A 439 -11.20 -14.02 4.58
CA ILE A 439 -12.51 -14.30 5.17
C ILE A 439 -13.23 -12.97 5.42
N GLY A 440 -14.51 -12.91 5.11
CA GLY A 440 -15.29 -11.70 5.31
C GLY A 440 -16.80 -11.91 5.34
N ILE A 441 -17.50 -10.85 5.62
CA ILE A 441 -18.97 -10.81 5.68
C ILE A 441 -19.48 -9.51 5.06
N PHE A 442 -20.70 -9.55 4.53
CA PHE A 442 -21.47 -8.34 4.25
C PHE A 442 -22.33 -7.99 5.46
N ASP A 443 -22.41 -6.68 5.75
CA ASP A 443 -23.43 -6.21 6.67
C ASP A 443 -24.79 -6.02 5.97
N GLU A 444 -25.83 -5.62 6.74
CA GLU A 444 -27.20 -5.47 6.26
C GLU A 444 -27.35 -4.42 5.14
N ASP A 445 -26.42 -3.45 5.06
CA ASP A 445 -26.41 -2.38 4.06
C ASP A 445 -25.45 -2.68 2.87
N GLY A 446 -24.86 -3.88 2.84
CA GLY A 446 -23.99 -4.36 1.77
C GLY A 446 -22.56 -3.84 1.83
N PHE A 447 -22.08 -3.41 3.01
CA PHE A 447 -20.67 -3.10 3.21
C PHE A 447 -19.87 -4.38 3.51
N LEU A 448 -18.74 -4.53 2.81
CA LEU A 448 -17.84 -5.65 3.02
C LEU A 448 -16.93 -5.39 4.23
N LYS A 449 -16.83 -6.37 5.11
CA LYS A 449 -15.93 -6.37 6.25
C LYS A 449 -15.02 -7.59 6.17
N ILE A 450 -13.71 -7.35 6.16
CA ILE A 450 -12.70 -8.42 6.24
C ILE A 450 -12.53 -8.80 7.70
N THR A 451 -12.58 -10.08 7.98
CA THR A 451 -12.46 -10.59 9.35
C THR A 451 -11.14 -11.29 9.59
N ASP A 452 -10.61 -12.04 8.63
CA ASP A 452 -9.31 -12.71 8.76
C ASP A 452 -8.74 -13.19 7.42
N ARG A 453 -7.62 -13.90 7.48
CA ARG A 453 -7.03 -14.67 6.38
C ARG A 453 -7.21 -16.17 6.59
N LYS A 454 -7.78 -16.86 5.62
CA LYS A 454 -8.07 -18.29 5.67
C LYS A 454 -6.84 -19.14 6.04
N LYS A 455 -5.68 -18.83 5.45
CA LYS A 455 -4.40 -19.55 5.70
C LYS A 455 -3.73 -19.21 7.04
N GLU A 456 -4.14 -18.13 7.69
CA GLU A 456 -3.59 -17.71 8.97
C GLU A 456 -4.47 -18.13 10.14
N MET A 457 -5.74 -18.45 9.89
CA MET A 457 -6.61 -19.05 10.89
C MET A 457 -6.05 -20.40 11.36
N PHE A 458 -6.07 -20.63 12.63
CA PHE A 458 -5.63 -21.87 13.22
C PHE A 458 -6.65 -22.44 14.21
N LYS A 459 -6.49 -23.72 14.56
CA LYS A 459 -7.32 -24.38 15.57
C LYS A 459 -6.53 -24.62 16.85
N THR A 460 -7.11 -24.25 17.97
CA THR A 460 -6.60 -24.73 19.29
C THR A 460 -6.84 -26.23 19.43
N SER A 461 -6.12 -26.87 20.38
CA SER A 461 -6.32 -28.29 20.71
C SER A 461 -7.76 -28.63 21.13
N GLY A 462 -8.53 -27.64 21.59
CA GLY A 462 -9.95 -27.75 21.89
C GLY A 462 -10.87 -27.64 20.66
N GLY A 463 -10.31 -27.57 19.44
CA GLY A 463 -11.06 -27.51 18.18
C GLY A 463 -11.69 -26.15 17.87
N LYS A 464 -11.36 -25.08 18.62
CA LYS A 464 -11.88 -23.74 18.36
C LYS A 464 -11.01 -23.03 17.34
N TYR A 465 -11.63 -22.42 16.34
CA TYR A 465 -10.95 -21.56 15.37
C TYR A 465 -10.57 -20.22 16.01
N ILE A 466 -9.37 -19.80 15.71
CA ILE A 466 -8.82 -18.50 16.10
C ILE A 466 -8.56 -17.69 14.83
N ALA A 467 -8.99 -16.43 14.86
CA ALA A 467 -8.79 -15.42 13.84
C ALA A 467 -7.66 -14.47 14.28
N PRO A 468 -6.38 -14.78 13.99
CA PRO A 468 -5.25 -14.06 14.59
C PRO A 468 -5.19 -12.60 14.19
N GLN A 469 -5.51 -12.25 12.94
CA GLN A 469 -5.44 -10.86 12.49
C GLN A 469 -6.45 -9.95 13.20
N LEU A 470 -7.64 -10.44 13.47
CA LEU A 470 -8.66 -9.68 14.21
C LEU A 470 -8.17 -9.35 15.62
N ILE A 471 -7.57 -10.33 16.30
CA ILE A 471 -7.02 -10.15 17.64
C ILE A 471 -5.82 -9.20 17.60
N GLU A 472 -4.88 -9.40 16.68
CA GLU A 472 -3.68 -8.57 16.50
C GLU A 472 -4.04 -7.10 16.20
N ASN A 473 -4.98 -6.86 15.31
CA ASN A 473 -5.44 -5.51 14.98
C ASN A 473 -6.13 -4.84 16.18
N THR A 474 -6.81 -5.63 17.02
CA THR A 474 -7.43 -5.11 18.23
C THR A 474 -6.38 -4.77 19.28
N MET A 475 -5.40 -5.64 19.51
CA MET A 475 -4.31 -5.43 20.48
C MET A 475 -3.41 -4.24 20.10
N LYS A 476 -3.18 -4.02 18.80
CA LYS A 476 -2.44 -2.83 18.30
C LYS A 476 -3.17 -1.50 18.52
N GLN A 477 -4.39 -1.50 19.04
CA GLN A 477 -5.03 -0.27 19.52
C GLN A 477 -4.37 0.28 20.79
N SER A 478 -3.65 -0.55 21.55
CA SER A 478 -2.82 -0.08 22.66
C SER A 478 -1.54 0.57 22.14
N ARG A 479 -1.21 1.74 22.66
CA ARG A 479 0.04 2.45 22.36
C ARG A 479 1.29 1.77 22.91
N PHE A 480 1.12 0.82 23.83
CA PHE A 480 2.22 0.02 24.39
C PHE A 480 2.67 -1.11 23.46
N ILE A 481 1.84 -1.47 22.45
CA ILE A 481 2.07 -2.58 21.54
C ILE A 481 2.37 -2.04 20.13
N GLU A 482 3.62 -2.21 19.67
CA GLU A 482 4.05 -1.81 18.35
C GLU A 482 3.69 -2.86 17.29
N GLN A 483 4.05 -4.12 17.56
CA GLN A 483 3.73 -5.28 16.76
C GLN A 483 3.32 -6.45 17.65
N ILE A 484 2.49 -7.32 17.12
CA ILE A 484 2.04 -8.52 17.83
C ILE A 484 1.81 -9.65 16.84
N MET A 485 2.17 -10.86 17.21
CA MET A 485 1.84 -12.09 16.51
C MET A 485 1.10 -13.04 17.45
N VAL A 486 -0.16 -13.32 17.13
CA VAL A 486 -0.95 -14.33 17.85
C VAL A 486 -0.53 -15.72 17.41
N ILE A 487 -0.28 -16.58 18.36
CA ILE A 487 0.19 -17.98 18.20
C ILE A 487 -0.72 -18.93 18.97
N GLY A 488 -0.62 -20.23 18.69
CA GLY A 488 -1.38 -21.25 19.46
C GLY A 488 -2.01 -22.34 18.61
N ASP A 489 -1.54 -22.54 17.36
CA ASP A 489 -2.00 -23.65 16.53
C ASP A 489 -1.73 -25.00 17.20
N GLY A 490 -2.78 -25.81 17.34
CA GLY A 490 -2.73 -27.07 18.08
C GLY A 490 -2.52 -26.95 19.61
N GLN A 491 -2.41 -25.74 20.16
CA GLN A 491 -2.15 -25.51 21.58
C GLN A 491 -3.45 -25.30 22.38
N LYS A 492 -3.35 -25.40 23.71
CA LYS A 492 -4.52 -25.29 24.61
C LYS A 492 -5.20 -23.93 24.58
N MET A 493 -4.48 -22.87 24.21
CA MET A 493 -4.94 -21.49 24.30
C MET A 493 -4.19 -20.58 23.30
N PRO A 494 -4.78 -19.45 22.86
CA PRO A 494 -4.04 -18.41 22.18
C PRO A 494 -3.04 -17.73 23.10
N ALA A 495 -1.87 -17.40 22.55
CA ALA A 495 -0.84 -16.59 23.19
C ALA A 495 -0.26 -15.62 22.15
N ALA A 496 0.71 -14.77 22.55
CA ALA A 496 1.28 -13.81 21.64
C ALA A 496 2.77 -13.54 21.86
N PHE A 497 3.49 -13.26 20.75
CA PHE A 497 4.74 -12.52 20.80
C PHE A 497 4.44 -11.05 20.57
N ILE A 498 5.02 -10.18 21.40
CA ILE A 498 4.76 -8.74 21.36
C ILE A 498 6.08 -7.99 21.26
N GLN A 499 6.20 -7.17 20.23
CA GLN A 499 7.19 -6.11 20.22
C GLN A 499 6.58 -4.88 20.89
N PRO A 500 7.11 -4.44 22.03
CA PRO A 500 6.65 -3.22 22.68
C PRO A 500 6.93 -1.96 21.86
N SER A 501 6.14 -0.92 22.03
CA SER A 501 6.44 0.42 21.53
C SER A 501 7.47 1.07 22.46
N PHE A 502 8.75 0.78 22.23
CA PHE A 502 9.83 1.18 23.13
C PHE A 502 9.91 2.69 23.35
N ASP A 503 9.72 3.49 22.29
CA ASP A 503 9.77 4.94 22.39
C ASP A 503 8.63 5.46 23.29
N PHE A 504 7.42 4.96 23.09
CA PHE A 504 6.28 5.35 23.91
C PHE A 504 6.44 4.88 25.37
N ILE A 505 6.98 3.68 25.59
CA ILE A 505 7.21 3.16 26.96
C ILE A 505 8.25 4.01 27.69
N LYS A 506 9.31 4.47 27.01
CA LYS A 506 10.30 5.39 27.60
C LYS A 506 9.66 6.72 28.01
N GLU A 507 8.82 7.31 27.16
CA GLU A 507 8.08 8.53 27.51
C GLU A 507 7.13 8.31 28.70
N TRP A 508 6.39 7.20 28.68
CA TRP A 508 5.49 6.83 29.77
C TRP A 508 6.23 6.65 31.07
N ALA A 509 7.36 5.97 31.06
CA ALA A 509 8.19 5.73 32.26
C ALA A 509 8.71 7.04 32.87
N VAL A 510 9.17 7.97 32.03
CA VAL A 510 9.62 9.31 32.49
C VAL A 510 8.47 10.06 33.21
N ILE A 511 7.27 10.07 32.61
CA ILE A 511 6.10 10.76 33.17
C ILE A 511 5.72 10.17 34.56
N HIS A 512 5.91 8.85 34.74
CA HIS A 512 5.51 8.15 35.96
C HIS A 512 6.66 7.96 36.96
N GLY A 513 7.86 8.45 36.62
CA GLY A 513 9.05 8.32 37.49
C GLY A 513 9.50 6.87 37.65
N ILE A 514 9.35 6.04 36.61
CA ILE A 514 9.70 4.62 36.62
C ILE A 514 11.07 4.44 35.92
N ASP A 515 12.00 3.80 36.63
CA ASP A 515 13.25 3.36 36.01
C ASP A 515 13.01 2.03 35.28
N ILE A 516 13.18 2.02 33.97
CA ILE A 516 12.97 0.86 33.09
C ILE A 516 14.25 0.36 32.42
N GLY A 517 15.42 0.90 32.82
CA GLY A 517 16.69 0.61 32.18
C GLY A 517 16.88 1.38 30.84
N LYS A 518 17.96 1.06 30.13
CA LYS A 518 18.37 1.77 28.91
C LYS A 518 18.21 0.95 27.64
N SER A 519 18.41 -0.37 27.73
CA SER A 519 18.31 -1.28 26.59
C SER A 519 16.89 -1.85 26.45
N ASN A 520 16.56 -2.34 25.26
CA ASN A 520 15.27 -2.98 25.02
C ASN A 520 15.12 -4.25 25.86
N GLU A 521 16.21 -4.99 26.10
CA GLU A 521 16.24 -6.19 26.95
C GLU A 521 15.89 -5.83 28.38
N GLU A 522 16.41 -4.73 28.91
CA GLU A 522 16.08 -4.25 30.25
C GLU A 522 14.60 -3.82 30.34
N ILE A 523 14.12 -3.14 29.33
CA ILE A 523 12.72 -2.68 29.24
C ILE A 523 11.75 -3.86 29.28
N ILE A 524 11.98 -4.90 28.45
CA ILE A 524 11.08 -6.06 28.42
C ILE A 524 11.15 -6.95 29.67
N ALA A 525 12.24 -6.86 30.42
CA ALA A 525 12.40 -7.57 31.70
C ALA A 525 11.82 -6.79 32.91
N ASN A 526 11.42 -5.53 32.70
CA ASN A 526 10.92 -4.69 33.77
C ASN A 526 9.48 -5.06 34.16
N GLU A 527 9.26 -5.43 35.43
CA GLU A 527 7.97 -5.89 35.94
C GLU A 527 6.85 -4.86 35.71
N LYS A 528 7.10 -3.56 35.90
CA LYS A 528 6.08 -2.51 35.71
C LYS A 528 5.68 -2.35 34.23
N VAL A 529 6.60 -2.60 33.30
CA VAL A 529 6.31 -2.60 31.89
C VAL A 529 5.46 -3.83 31.52
N ILE A 530 5.82 -4.99 32.05
CA ILE A 530 5.07 -6.24 31.85
C ILE A 530 3.65 -6.10 32.39
N GLU A 531 3.51 -5.64 33.66
CA GLU A 531 2.20 -5.39 34.28
C GLU A 531 1.35 -4.41 33.48
N ARG A 532 1.98 -3.34 32.98
CA ARG A 532 1.27 -2.37 32.15
C ARG A 532 0.77 -2.97 30.84
N ILE A 533 1.59 -3.73 30.12
CA ILE A 533 1.18 -4.40 28.89
C ILE A 533 0.11 -5.46 29.18
N GLN A 534 0.22 -6.21 30.29
CA GLN A 534 -0.82 -7.14 30.72
C GLN A 534 -2.17 -6.44 30.89
N LEU A 535 -2.19 -5.29 31.57
CA LEU A 535 -3.41 -4.51 31.76
C LEU A 535 -4.03 -4.06 30.42
N GLU A 536 -3.20 -3.66 29.45
CA GLU A 536 -3.68 -3.32 28.10
C GLU A 536 -4.32 -4.52 27.41
N ILE A 537 -3.66 -5.70 27.48
CA ILE A 537 -4.18 -6.95 26.92
C ILE A 537 -5.49 -7.35 27.58
N ASP A 538 -5.59 -7.28 28.89
CA ASP A 538 -6.79 -7.66 29.64
C ASP A 538 -7.98 -6.78 29.24
N ASN A 539 -7.79 -5.47 29.16
CA ASN A 539 -8.82 -4.53 28.74
C ASN A 539 -9.29 -4.80 27.29
N LEU A 540 -8.36 -5.11 26.40
CA LEU A 540 -8.71 -5.37 24.99
C LEU A 540 -9.29 -6.77 24.80
N ASN A 541 -8.91 -7.74 25.63
CA ASN A 541 -9.47 -9.08 25.67
C ASN A 541 -10.98 -9.11 25.98
N GLU A 542 -11.53 -8.08 26.62
CA GLU A 542 -12.96 -7.99 26.90
C GLU A 542 -13.82 -8.02 25.63
N LYS A 543 -13.24 -7.66 24.48
CA LYS A 543 -13.90 -7.67 23.17
C LYS A 543 -14.03 -9.07 22.55
N PHE A 544 -13.42 -10.08 23.15
CA PHE A 544 -13.30 -11.43 22.59
C PHE A 544 -13.96 -12.51 23.45
N GLY A 545 -14.37 -13.58 22.79
CA GLY A 545 -14.81 -14.80 23.47
C GLY A 545 -13.69 -15.44 24.27
N ASN A 546 -14.02 -16.22 25.31
CA ASN A 546 -13.03 -16.79 26.22
C ASN A 546 -11.96 -17.66 25.53
N TRP A 547 -12.29 -18.27 24.40
CA TRP A 547 -11.36 -19.10 23.61
C TRP A 547 -10.44 -18.31 22.70
N GLU A 548 -10.77 -17.03 22.41
CA GLU A 548 -9.99 -16.12 21.56
C GLU A 548 -9.03 -15.23 22.34
N LYS A 549 -9.26 -15.10 23.65
CA LYS A 549 -8.47 -14.23 24.53
C LYS A 549 -7.02 -14.68 24.59
N ILE A 550 -6.10 -13.74 24.42
CA ILE A 550 -4.68 -13.97 24.70
C ILE A 550 -4.51 -14.26 26.19
N LYS A 551 -4.04 -15.46 26.52
CA LYS A 551 -3.87 -15.93 27.90
C LYS A 551 -2.45 -15.75 28.42
N ARG A 552 -1.46 -15.76 27.54
CA ARG A 552 -0.03 -15.58 27.84
C ARG A 552 0.62 -14.79 26.70
N PHE A 553 1.67 -14.09 27.01
CA PHE A 553 2.49 -13.42 26.01
C PHE A 553 3.95 -13.38 26.45
N GLU A 554 4.83 -13.21 25.48
CA GLU A 554 6.24 -12.89 25.70
C GLU A 554 6.60 -11.62 24.93
N LEU A 555 7.40 -10.76 25.55
CA LEU A 555 7.92 -9.55 24.94
C LEU A 555 9.20 -9.84 24.18
N THR A 556 9.37 -9.21 23.03
CA THR A 556 10.57 -9.34 22.19
C THR A 556 11.38 -8.04 22.22
N PRO A 557 12.73 -8.10 22.36
CA PRO A 557 13.56 -6.89 22.41
C PRO A 557 13.83 -6.28 21.03
N ASP A 558 13.68 -7.08 19.97
CA ASP A 558 14.00 -6.66 18.62
C ASP A 558 12.93 -5.73 18.03
N LEU A 559 13.36 -4.79 17.20
CA LEU A 559 12.47 -4.06 16.31
C LEU A 559 12.19 -4.91 15.07
N TRP A 560 10.92 -5.29 14.88
CA TRP A 560 10.55 -6.07 13.69
C TRP A 560 10.57 -5.16 12.46
N SER A 561 11.35 -5.54 11.47
CA SER A 561 11.61 -4.72 10.29
C SER A 561 11.65 -5.54 9.00
N VAL A 562 11.68 -4.85 7.88
CA VAL A 562 11.87 -5.46 6.56
C VAL A 562 13.29 -6.03 6.46
N GLU A 563 14.28 -5.27 6.90
CA GLU A 563 15.69 -5.66 6.92
C GLU A 563 15.96 -6.85 7.85
N GLY A 564 15.31 -6.86 9.02
CA GLY A 564 15.35 -7.98 9.97
C GLY A 564 14.61 -9.22 9.49
N GLY A 565 13.89 -9.13 8.37
CA GLY A 565 13.15 -10.23 7.77
C GLY A 565 11.77 -10.51 8.35
N GLN A 566 11.39 -9.88 9.46
CA GLN A 566 10.11 -10.13 10.13
C GLN A 566 8.90 -9.54 9.38
N LEU A 567 9.14 -8.48 8.59
CA LEU A 567 8.10 -7.80 7.82
C LEU A 567 8.34 -7.92 6.31
N THR A 568 7.28 -7.86 5.53
CA THR A 568 7.35 -7.67 4.09
C THR A 568 7.62 -6.20 3.75
N PRO A 569 8.01 -5.84 2.49
CA PRO A 569 8.13 -4.45 2.06
C PRO A 569 6.86 -3.61 2.26
N THR A 570 5.70 -4.26 2.31
CA THR A 570 4.40 -3.63 2.64
C THR A 570 4.06 -3.68 4.13
N LEU A 571 5.07 -3.95 4.99
CA LEU A 571 4.98 -4.01 6.45
C LEU A 571 4.01 -5.08 6.99
N LYS A 572 3.74 -6.14 6.22
CA LYS A 572 2.98 -7.30 6.68
C LYS A 572 3.88 -8.30 7.41
N LEU A 573 3.35 -8.95 8.43
CA LEU A 573 4.07 -9.92 9.25
C LEU A 573 4.42 -11.19 8.47
N LYS A 574 5.68 -11.59 8.53
CA LYS A 574 6.15 -12.89 8.03
C LYS A 574 6.13 -13.93 9.18
N ARG A 575 4.95 -14.50 9.46
CA ARG A 575 4.69 -15.37 10.62
C ARG A 575 5.70 -16.49 10.78
N LYS A 576 6.08 -17.16 9.67
CA LYS A 576 7.06 -18.25 9.69
C LYS A 576 8.42 -17.78 10.23
N ILE A 577 8.92 -16.65 9.73
CA ILE A 577 10.21 -16.08 10.16
C ILE A 577 10.17 -15.69 11.64
N VAL A 578 9.08 -15.03 12.06
CA VAL A 578 8.91 -14.63 13.46
C VAL A 578 8.81 -15.84 14.38
N MET A 579 8.07 -16.90 13.97
CA MET A 579 7.97 -18.15 14.74
C MET A 579 9.33 -18.84 14.88
N GLU A 580 10.08 -18.97 13.77
CA GLU A 580 11.42 -19.57 13.78
C GLU A 580 12.38 -18.80 14.67
N LYS A 581 12.34 -17.47 14.61
CA LYS A 581 13.21 -16.59 15.42
C LYS A 581 12.93 -16.69 16.90
N TYR A 582 11.67 -16.84 17.31
CA TYR A 582 11.24 -16.83 18.72
C TYR A 582 10.73 -18.20 19.20
N ILE A 583 11.24 -19.27 18.62
CA ILE A 583 10.80 -20.63 18.97
C ILE A 583 11.03 -20.98 20.45
N ASP A 584 12.08 -20.45 21.06
CA ASP A 584 12.35 -20.66 22.49
C ASP A 584 11.28 -19.97 23.37
N LEU A 585 10.80 -18.79 22.97
CA LEU A 585 9.71 -18.11 23.66
C LEU A 585 8.38 -18.88 23.49
N PHE A 586 8.17 -19.51 22.33
CA PHE A 586 7.02 -20.40 22.12
C PHE A 586 7.04 -21.56 23.13
N HIS A 587 8.18 -22.23 23.27
CA HIS A 587 8.33 -23.30 24.26
C HIS A 587 8.15 -22.82 25.69
N LYS A 588 8.64 -21.63 26.02
CA LYS A 588 8.45 -21.00 27.34
C LYS A 588 6.96 -20.77 27.67
N ILE A 589 6.15 -20.39 26.69
CA ILE A 589 4.71 -20.13 26.85
C ILE A 589 3.93 -21.41 27.11
N TYR A 590 4.24 -22.51 26.39
CA TYR A 590 3.38 -23.70 26.33
C TYR A 590 3.89 -24.90 27.16
N ASN A 591 5.14 -24.88 27.60
CA ASN A 591 5.70 -25.86 28.52
C ASN A 591 5.54 -25.37 29.98
#